data_9ebf183ad7a2780beb7dc34983db10f0
#
_entry.id   9ebf183ad7a2780beb7dc34983db10f0
#
_cell.length_a   1.000
_cell.length_b   1.000
_cell.length_c   1.000
_cell.angle_alpha   90.00
_cell.angle_beta   90.00
_cell.angle_gamma   90.00
#
_symmetry.space_group_name_H-M   'P 1'
#
loop_
_entity.id
_entity.type
_entity.pdbx_description
1 polymer ?
#
loop_
_entity_poly.entity_id
_entity_poly.type
_entity_poly.pdbx_seq_one_letter_code
_entity_poly.pdbx_strand_id
1 'polypeptide(L)'
;MEKQTISGLRMLQIKNLVKKYTAIIFACIFFLSINIESTNPIHSISIDSDYTPAQKEIAYGKNGMVTTQHFIATRVGENILNKGGNAYDASIAIAFTLAVVLPRAGNIGGGGFMVIYDKDTEKPYSIDYREKAPKLASKDMYLNEDGTFNDKRLSTFGYLSSGVPGTVAGLWEVHEKFGSLPWETLLEDAIYYARNGFEITDYMADVLYAYNEKLSYFKETESIFQSHYPDFKNKTLIQNDLANTLKIISENGRDGFYKGEIAEKISSA
;
A
#
# COMPACT_ATOMS: atom_id res chain seq x y z
N MET A 1 -64.44 19.76 -35.31
CA MET A 1 -63.43 20.70 -34.77
C MET A 1 -63.17 20.58 -33.25
N GLU A 2 -63.79 19.68 -32.51
CA GLU A 2 -63.63 19.58 -31.03
C GLU A 2 -62.56 18.59 -30.53
N LYS A 3 -62.10 17.65 -31.34
CA LYS A 3 -61.14 16.63 -30.87
C LYS A 3 -59.66 17.11 -30.81
N GLN A 4 -59.28 18.20 -31.47
CA GLN A 4 -57.93 18.71 -31.46
C GLN A 4 -57.62 19.62 -30.24
N THR A 5 -58.59 20.23 -29.62
CA THR A 5 -58.43 21.15 -28.52
C THR A 5 -58.15 20.42 -27.18
N ILE A 6 -58.71 19.22 -27.02
CA ILE A 6 -58.53 18.40 -25.78
C ILE A 6 -57.14 17.77 -25.71
N SER A 7 -56.56 17.43 -26.83
CA SER A 7 -55.17 16.88 -26.92
C SER A 7 -54.11 17.91 -26.51
N GLY A 8 -54.27 19.17 -26.92
CA GLY A 8 -53.34 20.26 -26.62
C GLY A 8 -53.34 20.62 -25.12
N LEU A 9 -54.51 20.69 -24.49
CA LEU A 9 -54.67 20.98 -23.09
C LEU A 9 -54.09 19.87 -22.18
N ARG A 10 -54.28 18.60 -22.56
CA ARG A 10 -53.67 17.48 -21.82
C ARG A 10 -52.16 17.47 -21.95
N MET A 11 -51.58 17.77 -23.10
CA MET A 11 -50.13 17.86 -23.29
C MET A 11 -49.53 19.02 -22.51
N LEU A 12 -50.21 20.15 -22.39
CA LEU A 12 -49.75 21.31 -21.63
C LEU A 12 -49.78 21.01 -20.12
N GLN A 13 -50.82 20.31 -19.63
CA GLN A 13 -50.92 19.89 -18.23
C GLN A 13 -49.82 18.87 -17.87
N ILE A 14 -49.53 17.91 -18.76
CA ILE A 14 -48.45 16.93 -18.56
C ILE A 14 -47.08 17.64 -18.50
N LYS A 15 -46.79 18.58 -19.42
CA LYS A 15 -45.56 19.36 -19.43
C LYS A 15 -45.37 20.19 -18.15
N ASN A 16 -46.44 20.80 -17.63
CA ASN A 16 -46.39 21.55 -16.38
C ASN A 16 -46.23 20.63 -15.16
N LEU A 17 -46.83 19.44 -15.18
CA LEU A 17 -46.63 18.44 -14.13
C LEU A 17 -45.18 17.90 -14.12
N VAL A 18 -44.65 17.57 -15.27
CA VAL A 18 -43.24 17.12 -15.40
C VAL A 18 -42.28 18.19 -14.90
N LYS A 19 -42.43 19.47 -15.30
CA LYS A 19 -41.63 20.58 -14.78
C LYS A 19 -41.69 20.72 -13.28
N LYS A 20 -42.89 20.58 -12.70
CA LYS A 20 -43.10 20.70 -11.24
C LYS A 20 -42.43 19.55 -10.47
N TYR A 21 -42.50 18.33 -10.96
CA TYR A 21 -41.85 17.19 -10.34
C TYR A 21 -40.34 17.18 -10.55
N THR A 22 -39.84 17.64 -11.72
CA THR A 22 -38.42 17.80 -11.96
C THR A 22 -37.80 18.84 -11.00
N ALA A 23 -38.50 19.96 -10.76
CA ALA A 23 -38.04 20.96 -9.80
C ALA A 23 -38.03 20.43 -8.34
N ILE A 24 -39.01 19.60 -7.96
CA ILE A 24 -39.07 18.97 -6.64
C ILE A 24 -37.98 17.93 -6.48
N ILE A 25 -37.72 17.11 -7.50
CA ILE A 25 -36.63 16.13 -7.48
C ILE A 25 -35.27 16.82 -7.37
N PHE A 26 -35.03 17.92 -8.10
CA PHE A 26 -33.80 18.69 -7.98
C PHE A 26 -33.67 19.34 -6.59
N ALA A 27 -34.76 19.87 -6.01
CA ALA A 27 -34.74 20.40 -4.68
C ALA A 27 -34.47 19.31 -3.63
N CYS A 28 -35.06 18.12 -3.77
CA CYS A 28 -34.80 17.00 -2.86
C CYS A 28 -33.36 16.48 -2.98
N ILE A 29 -32.78 16.43 -4.17
CA ILE A 29 -31.37 16.04 -4.37
C ILE A 29 -30.45 17.10 -3.77
N PHE A 30 -30.78 18.40 -3.89
CA PHE A 30 -30.01 19.49 -3.31
C PHE A 30 -30.10 19.51 -1.78
N PHE A 31 -31.26 19.19 -1.19
CA PHE A 31 -31.40 19.07 0.27
C PHE A 31 -30.80 17.78 0.84
N LEU A 32 -30.75 16.68 0.07
CA LEU A 32 -30.05 15.46 0.47
C LEU A 32 -28.52 15.59 0.43
N SER A 33 -27.99 16.50 -0.40
CA SER A 33 -26.56 16.79 -0.44
C SER A 33 -26.07 17.72 0.69
N ILE A 34 -26.97 18.39 1.42
CA ILE A 34 -26.61 19.32 2.50
C ILE A 34 -26.61 18.66 3.90
N ASN A 35 -27.17 17.45 4.04
CA ASN A 35 -27.28 16.76 5.34
C ASN A 35 -26.45 15.48 5.44
N ILE A 36 -25.36 15.34 4.69
CA ILE A 36 -24.30 14.43 5.06
C ILE A 36 -23.34 15.22 5.94
N GLU A 37 -23.76 15.60 7.13
CA GLU A 37 -22.83 15.75 8.22
C GLU A 37 -22.25 14.36 8.48
N SER A 38 -21.05 14.14 7.97
CA SER A 38 -20.17 13.07 8.37
C SER A 38 -19.92 13.22 9.88
N THR A 39 -20.73 12.54 10.68
CA THR A 39 -20.55 12.46 12.14
C THR A 39 -19.48 11.45 12.54
N ASN A 40 -18.55 11.16 11.68
CA ASN A 40 -17.25 10.65 12.08
C ASN A 40 -16.27 11.82 11.98
N PRO A 41 -15.74 12.33 13.09
CA PRO A 41 -14.52 13.10 13.00
C PRO A 41 -13.49 12.14 12.41
N ILE A 42 -13.21 12.27 11.10
CA ILE A 42 -11.87 11.97 10.64
C ILE A 42 -11.03 12.84 11.57
N HIS A 43 -10.39 12.20 12.55
CA HIS A 43 -9.29 12.85 13.23
C HIS A 43 -8.37 13.23 12.08
N SER A 44 -8.49 14.47 11.61
CA SER A 44 -7.43 15.11 10.87
C SER A 44 -6.27 15.04 11.84
N ILE A 45 -5.36 14.09 11.59
CA ILE A 45 -4.01 14.21 12.14
C ILE A 45 -3.60 15.58 11.63
N SER A 46 -3.68 16.59 12.48
CA SER A 46 -3.02 17.84 12.21
C SER A 46 -1.55 17.43 12.15
N ILE A 47 -1.04 17.32 10.95
CA ILE A 47 0.39 17.34 10.74
C ILE A 47 0.77 18.69 11.30
N ASP A 48 1.35 18.64 12.50
CA ASP A 48 1.70 19.82 13.27
C ASP A 48 2.53 20.71 12.35
N SER A 49 2.24 22.00 12.38
CA SER A 49 2.83 23.01 11.51
C SER A 49 4.33 23.21 11.73
N ASP A 50 4.95 22.42 12.57
CA ASP A 50 6.39 22.36 12.77
C ASP A 50 7.14 21.47 11.74
N TYR A 51 6.43 20.90 10.74
CA TYR A 51 7.10 20.51 9.52
C TYR A 51 7.61 21.79 8.84
N THR A 52 8.70 22.32 9.31
CA THR A 52 9.57 23.17 8.50
C THR A 52 9.94 22.30 7.30
N PRO A 53 9.48 22.63 6.07
CA PRO A 53 9.97 21.90 4.91
C PRO A 53 11.48 22.03 5.02
N ALA A 54 12.18 20.90 5.20
CA ALA A 54 13.62 20.86 5.10
C ALA A 54 13.93 21.70 3.87
N GLN A 55 14.82 22.69 4.00
CA GLN A 55 15.16 23.60 2.91
C GLN A 55 15.22 22.71 1.68
N LYS A 56 14.44 23.03 0.63
CA LYS A 56 14.37 22.21 -0.57
C LYS A 56 15.75 22.16 -1.17
N GLU A 57 16.57 21.25 -0.69
CA GLU A 57 17.87 20.99 -1.28
C GLU A 57 17.60 20.32 -2.62
N ILE A 58 17.90 21.07 -3.67
CA ILE A 58 17.78 20.54 -5.02
C ILE A 58 18.97 19.61 -5.21
N ALA A 59 18.71 18.30 -5.30
CA ALA A 59 19.72 17.33 -5.62
C ALA A 59 19.95 17.25 -7.14
N TYR A 60 21.20 17.17 -7.52
CA TYR A 60 21.62 17.00 -8.91
C TYR A 60 22.45 15.71 -9.06
N GLY A 61 22.08 14.86 -10.02
CA GLY A 61 22.83 13.64 -10.36
C GLY A 61 23.22 13.65 -11.84
N LYS A 62 24.50 13.37 -12.15
CA LYS A 62 24.96 13.22 -13.54
C LYS A 62 24.73 11.80 -14.07
N ASN A 63 24.94 10.78 -13.24
CA ASN A 63 24.94 9.39 -13.63
C ASN A 63 23.68 8.63 -13.21
N GLY A 64 22.90 9.19 -12.28
CA GLY A 64 21.68 8.61 -11.78
C GLY A 64 21.10 9.45 -10.65
N MET A 65 19.88 9.15 -10.27
CA MET A 65 19.20 9.79 -9.15
C MET A 65 18.25 8.79 -8.51
N VAL A 66 18.14 8.85 -7.19
CA VAL A 66 17.23 8.04 -6.38
C VAL A 66 16.42 8.96 -5.48
N THR A 67 15.13 8.71 -5.39
CA THR A 67 14.26 9.35 -4.40
C THR A 67 13.26 8.34 -3.85
N THR A 68 13.06 8.34 -2.55
CA THR A 68 12.12 7.46 -1.85
C THR A 68 11.47 8.17 -0.66
N GLN A 69 10.49 7.54 -0.03
CA GLN A 69 9.85 8.06 1.19
C GLN A 69 10.71 7.89 2.45
N HIS A 70 11.86 7.19 2.38
CA HIS A 70 12.71 6.97 3.55
C HIS A 70 14.19 7.10 3.19
N PHE A 71 14.91 7.94 3.94
CA PHE A 71 16.30 8.28 3.63
C PHE A 71 17.24 7.05 3.59
N ILE A 72 17.01 6.03 4.44
CA ILE A 72 17.78 4.77 4.40
C ILE A 72 17.61 4.08 3.04
N ALA A 73 16.36 3.95 2.58
CA ALA A 73 16.10 3.31 1.28
C ALA A 73 16.68 4.12 0.10
N THR A 74 16.64 5.46 0.19
CA THR A 74 17.33 6.31 -0.81
C THR A 74 18.82 6.05 -0.84
N ARG A 75 19.47 5.97 0.32
CA ARG A 75 20.90 5.67 0.44
C ARG A 75 21.25 4.27 -0.07
N VAL A 76 20.41 3.28 0.20
CA VAL A 76 20.59 1.92 -0.33
C VAL A 76 20.53 1.92 -1.86
N GLY A 77 19.55 2.59 -2.46
CA GLY A 77 19.48 2.73 -3.92
C GLY A 77 20.71 3.41 -4.53
N GLU A 78 21.19 4.49 -3.89
CA GLU A 78 22.43 5.17 -4.28
C GLU A 78 23.64 4.23 -4.19
N ASN A 79 23.77 3.46 -3.11
CA ASN A 79 24.84 2.49 -2.93
C ASN A 79 24.84 1.41 -4.01
N ILE A 80 23.65 0.91 -4.41
CA ILE A 80 23.53 -0.06 -5.50
C ILE A 80 24.01 0.53 -6.83
N LEU A 81 23.62 1.78 -7.15
CA LEU A 81 24.14 2.46 -8.34
C LEU A 81 25.65 2.64 -8.29
N ASN A 82 26.21 3.00 -7.13
CA ASN A 82 27.66 3.15 -6.94
C ASN A 82 28.43 1.82 -7.01
N LYS A 83 27.80 0.69 -6.68
CA LYS A 83 28.33 -0.67 -6.88
C LYS A 83 28.33 -1.10 -8.36
N GLY A 84 27.82 -0.27 -9.27
CA GLY A 84 27.72 -0.56 -10.71
C GLY A 84 26.39 -1.22 -11.11
N GLY A 85 25.43 -1.32 -10.20
CA GLY A 85 24.09 -1.76 -10.50
C GLY A 85 23.32 -0.74 -11.35
N ASN A 86 22.32 -1.20 -12.04
CA ASN A 86 21.44 -0.36 -12.84
C ASN A 86 20.22 0.16 -12.03
N ALA A 87 19.33 0.91 -12.68
CA ALA A 87 18.15 1.46 -12.05
C ALA A 87 17.16 0.37 -11.56
N TYR A 88 17.15 -0.79 -12.20
CA TYR A 88 16.32 -1.93 -11.82
C TYR A 88 16.85 -2.57 -10.54
N ASP A 89 18.16 -2.81 -10.45
CA ASP A 89 18.81 -3.31 -9.24
C ASP A 89 18.55 -2.38 -8.06
N ALA A 90 18.75 -1.07 -8.27
CA ALA A 90 18.48 -0.06 -7.24
C ALA A 90 17.01 -0.08 -6.80
N SER A 91 16.04 -0.20 -7.72
CA SER A 91 14.62 -0.24 -7.41
C SER A 91 14.23 -1.49 -6.61
N ILE A 92 14.83 -2.64 -6.90
CA ILE A 92 14.60 -3.89 -6.15
C ILE A 92 15.15 -3.76 -4.72
N ALA A 93 16.38 -3.31 -4.56
CA ALA A 93 16.99 -3.13 -3.24
C ALA A 93 16.23 -2.10 -2.39
N ILE A 94 15.77 -1.01 -3.01
CA ILE A 94 14.90 -0.01 -2.39
C ILE A 94 13.59 -0.65 -1.90
N ALA A 95 12.92 -1.44 -2.74
CA ALA A 95 11.64 -2.04 -2.40
C ALA A 95 11.75 -2.98 -1.19
N PHE A 96 12.77 -3.84 -1.13
CA PHE A 96 13.03 -4.68 0.04
C PHE A 96 13.42 -3.87 1.27
N THR A 97 14.22 -2.81 1.10
CA THR A 97 14.58 -1.94 2.22
C THR A 97 13.36 -1.19 2.75
N LEU A 98 12.49 -0.68 1.88
CA LEU A 98 11.24 -0.02 2.29
C LEU A 98 10.30 -0.97 3.05
N ALA A 99 10.29 -2.27 2.70
CA ALA A 99 9.53 -3.26 3.46
C ALA A 99 10.00 -3.37 4.94
N VAL A 100 11.26 -3.02 5.20
CA VAL A 100 11.85 -3.00 6.55
C VAL A 100 11.64 -1.64 7.23
N VAL A 101 12.07 -0.56 6.59
CA VAL A 101 12.18 0.76 7.23
C VAL A 101 10.92 1.63 7.12
N LEU A 102 9.97 1.23 6.28
CA LEU A 102 8.70 1.90 6.10
C LEU A 102 7.52 0.90 6.15
N PRO A 103 7.34 0.13 7.24
CA PRO A 103 6.39 -0.99 7.32
C PRO A 103 4.93 -0.59 7.10
N ARG A 104 4.62 0.70 7.18
CA ARG A 104 3.31 1.27 6.86
C ARG A 104 2.94 1.18 5.39
N ALA A 105 3.92 1.15 4.48
CA ALA A 105 3.72 1.23 3.05
C ALA A 105 4.57 0.22 2.27
N GLY A 106 5.85 0.04 2.65
CA GLY A 106 6.70 -1.01 2.09
C GLY A 106 6.27 -2.39 2.58
N ASN A 107 6.39 -3.41 1.74
CA ASN A 107 5.91 -4.74 2.08
C ASN A 107 6.56 -5.84 1.24
N ILE A 108 6.51 -7.07 1.76
CA ILE A 108 6.72 -8.31 0.98
C ILE A 108 5.43 -9.15 0.94
N GLY A 109 4.45 -8.83 1.78
CA GLY A 109 3.15 -9.50 1.88
C GLY A 109 2.03 -8.84 1.07
N GLY A 110 2.34 -7.85 0.26
CA GLY A 110 1.42 -7.13 -0.59
C GLY A 110 1.80 -7.21 -2.06
N GLY A 111 1.63 -6.12 -2.78
CA GLY A 111 1.92 -6.01 -4.20
C GLY A 111 2.25 -4.59 -4.62
N GLY A 112 2.27 -4.37 -5.92
CA GLY A 112 2.55 -3.06 -6.48
C GLY A 112 2.56 -3.04 -8.00
N PHE A 113 3.05 -1.92 -8.52
CA PHE A 113 3.21 -1.69 -9.95
C PHE A 113 4.59 -1.09 -10.18
N MET A 114 5.19 -1.43 -11.30
CA MET A 114 6.43 -0.80 -11.76
C MET A 114 6.27 -0.32 -13.18
N VAL A 115 6.67 0.92 -13.43
CA VAL A 115 6.76 1.49 -14.79
C VAL A 115 8.23 1.72 -15.08
N ILE A 116 8.67 1.18 -16.20
CA ILE A 116 10.04 1.14 -16.64
C ILE A 116 10.14 1.79 -18.02
N TYR A 117 11.17 2.61 -18.23
CA TYR A 117 11.61 2.96 -19.56
C TYR A 117 13.01 2.38 -19.75
N ASP A 118 13.13 1.40 -20.64
CA ASP A 118 14.40 0.77 -20.97
C ASP A 118 15.05 1.53 -22.12
N LYS A 119 16.20 2.13 -21.83
CA LYS A 119 16.95 2.96 -22.79
C LYS A 119 17.54 2.14 -23.92
N ASP A 120 17.92 0.89 -23.67
CA ASP A 120 18.62 0.07 -24.68
C ASP A 120 17.65 -0.40 -25.76
N THR A 121 16.42 -0.70 -25.39
CA THR A 121 15.35 -1.07 -26.33
C THR A 121 14.46 0.13 -26.76
N GLU A 122 14.61 1.29 -26.09
CA GLU A 122 13.79 2.50 -26.25
C GLU A 122 12.28 2.22 -26.03
N LYS A 123 11.95 1.28 -25.14
CA LYS A 123 10.57 0.85 -24.90
C LYS A 123 10.14 1.06 -23.45
N PRO A 124 8.88 1.47 -23.23
CA PRO A 124 8.27 1.42 -21.92
C PRO A 124 7.78 -0.01 -21.62
N TYR A 125 7.88 -0.39 -20.34
CA TYR A 125 7.32 -1.61 -19.78
C TYR A 125 6.50 -1.27 -18.55
N SER A 126 5.45 -2.04 -18.30
CA SER A 126 4.74 -2.03 -17.04
C SER A 126 4.68 -3.45 -16.49
N ILE A 127 4.94 -3.57 -15.20
CA ILE A 127 4.87 -4.84 -14.48
C ILE A 127 3.81 -4.68 -13.40
N ASP A 128 2.78 -5.49 -13.51
CA ASP A 128 1.69 -5.57 -12.55
C ASP A 128 1.93 -6.79 -11.65
N TYR A 129 2.33 -6.51 -10.42
CA TYR A 129 2.50 -7.52 -9.37
C TYR A 129 1.56 -7.27 -8.19
N ARG A 130 0.39 -6.69 -8.48
CA ARG A 130 -0.67 -6.52 -7.49
C ARG A 130 -1.10 -7.87 -6.93
N GLU A 131 -1.63 -7.86 -5.73
CA GLU A 131 -2.20 -9.03 -5.05
C GLU A 131 -3.36 -9.61 -5.85
N LYS A 132 -3.54 -10.92 -5.74
CA LYS A 132 -4.68 -11.63 -6.30
C LYS A 132 -5.56 -12.16 -5.17
N ALA A 133 -6.85 -12.33 -5.44
CA ALA A 133 -7.74 -13.02 -4.51
C ALA A 133 -7.24 -14.45 -4.24
N PRO A 134 -7.29 -14.94 -2.99
CA PRO A 134 -7.01 -16.32 -2.68
C PRO A 134 -7.91 -17.26 -3.48
N LYS A 135 -7.41 -18.48 -3.77
CA LYS A 135 -8.14 -19.46 -4.58
C LYS A 135 -9.51 -19.86 -3.98
N LEU A 136 -9.62 -19.79 -2.66
CA LEU A 136 -10.85 -20.09 -1.91
C LEU A 136 -11.77 -18.88 -1.74
N ALA A 137 -11.39 -17.70 -2.23
CA ALA A 137 -12.23 -16.52 -2.12
C ALA A 137 -13.55 -16.70 -2.90
N SER A 138 -14.64 -16.30 -2.27
CA SER A 138 -15.98 -16.30 -2.87
C SER A 138 -16.62 -14.91 -2.71
N LYS A 139 -17.65 -14.63 -3.52
CA LYS A 139 -18.36 -13.35 -3.48
C LYS A 139 -19.04 -13.07 -2.12
N ASP A 140 -19.39 -14.12 -1.40
CA ASP A 140 -20.19 -14.06 -0.17
C ASP A 140 -19.33 -14.27 1.10
N MET A 141 -17.98 -14.40 0.97
CA MET A 141 -17.10 -14.76 2.09
C MET A 141 -17.09 -13.75 3.26
N TYR A 142 -17.61 -12.55 3.04
CA TYR A 142 -17.72 -11.50 4.06
C TYR A 142 -19.15 -11.24 4.52
N LEU A 143 -20.11 -12.06 4.08
CA LEU A 143 -21.51 -11.93 4.47
C LEU A 143 -21.85 -12.89 5.60
N ASN A 144 -22.87 -12.54 6.34
CA ASN A 144 -23.57 -13.46 7.26
C ASN A 144 -24.43 -14.43 6.45
N GLU A 145 -24.95 -15.50 7.08
CA GLU A 145 -25.82 -16.50 6.44
C GLU A 145 -27.11 -15.89 5.85
N ASP A 146 -27.59 -14.78 6.41
CA ASP A 146 -28.77 -14.04 5.94
C ASP A 146 -28.46 -13.06 4.78
N GLY A 147 -27.22 -13.03 4.30
CA GLY A 147 -26.75 -12.15 3.23
C GLY A 147 -26.45 -10.70 3.66
N THR A 148 -26.54 -10.38 4.94
CA THR A 148 -26.13 -9.07 5.46
C THR A 148 -24.61 -8.98 5.62
N PHE A 149 -24.07 -7.75 5.64
CA PHE A 149 -22.65 -7.54 5.90
C PHE A 149 -22.25 -7.97 7.31
N ASN A 150 -21.13 -8.68 7.40
CA ASN A 150 -20.54 -9.01 8.68
C ASN A 150 -19.91 -7.75 9.30
N ASP A 151 -20.34 -7.39 10.51
CA ASP A 151 -19.86 -6.23 11.26
C ASP A 151 -18.43 -6.36 11.79
N LYS A 152 -17.84 -7.56 11.75
CA LYS A 152 -16.46 -7.85 12.20
C LYS A 152 -15.38 -7.29 11.27
N ARG A 153 -15.76 -6.53 10.24
CA ARG A 153 -14.83 -5.90 9.29
C ARG A 153 -13.87 -6.89 8.60
N LEU A 154 -14.31 -8.12 8.38
CA LEU A 154 -13.50 -9.22 7.81
C LEU A 154 -12.85 -8.88 6.46
N SER A 155 -13.45 -7.98 5.68
CA SER A 155 -12.91 -7.52 4.39
C SER A 155 -11.80 -6.46 4.51
N THR A 156 -11.55 -5.93 5.70
CA THR A 156 -10.60 -4.82 5.90
C THR A 156 -9.59 -5.09 7.00
N PHE A 157 -9.76 -6.17 7.77
CA PHE A 157 -8.94 -6.46 8.92
C PHE A 157 -8.83 -7.96 9.19
N GLY A 158 -7.60 -8.43 9.42
CA GLY A 158 -7.30 -9.84 9.70
C GLY A 158 -6.98 -10.67 8.46
N TYR A 159 -6.82 -11.96 8.63
CA TYR A 159 -6.32 -12.87 7.60
C TYR A 159 -7.20 -12.95 6.36
N LEU A 160 -8.52 -12.90 6.54
CA LEU A 160 -9.47 -12.96 5.41
C LEU A 160 -9.44 -11.73 4.50
N SER A 161 -8.87 -10.60 4.98
CA SER A 161 -8.72 -9.39 4.16
C SER A 161 -7.46 -9.42 3.28
N SER A 162 -6.59 -10.42 3.46
CA SER A 162 -5.31 -10.50 2.79
C SER A 162 -5.43 -11.14 1.40
N GLY A 163 -4.76 -10.57 0.41
CA GLY A 163 -4.59 -11.16 -0.90
C GLY A 163 -3.36 -12.07 -0.96
N VAL A 164 -3.23 -12.82 -2.05
CA VAL A 164 -1.99 -13.55 -2.36
C VAL A 164 -0.92 -12.53 -2.76
N PRO A 165 0.20 -12.46 -2.03
CA PRO A 165 1.23 -11.45 -2.26
C PRO A 165 1.86 -11.51 -3.65
N GLY A 166 2.16 -10.36 -4.23
CA GLY A 166 2.79 -10.26 -5.54
C GLY A 166 4.20 -9.65 -5.52
N THR A 167 4.57 -8.93 -4.44
CA THR A 167 5.81 -8.13 -4.39
C THR A 167 7.06 -8.93 -4.73
N VAL A 168 7.30 -10.06 -4.06
CA VAL A 168 8.52 -10.87 -4.28
C VAL A 168 8.56 -11.41 -5.71
N ALA A 169 7.43 -11.87 -6.25
CA ALA A 169 7.36 -12.37 -7.62
C ALA A 169 7.63 -11.26 -8.66
N GLY A 170 7.07 -10.08 -8.44
CA GLY A 170 7.28 -8.94 -9.34
C GLY A 170 8.72 -8.46 -9.33
N LEU A 171 9.33 -8.31 -8.16
CA LEU A 171 10.74 -7.90 -8.05
C LEU A 171 11.68 -8.96 -8.62
N TRP A 172 11.39 -10.24 -8.44
CA TRP A 172 12.12 -11.33 -9.06
C TRP A 172 12.03 -11.27 -10.60
N GLU A 173 10.83 -11.05 -11.15
CA GLU A 173 10.66 -10.91 -12.61
C GLU A 173 11.42 -9.71 -13.18
N VAL A 174 11.47 -8.59 -12.45
CA VAL A 174 12.28 -7.43 -12.85
C VAL A 174 13.77 -7.81 -12.87
N HIS A 175 14.24 -8.50 -11.84
CA HIS A 175 15.62 -8.95 -11.75
C HIS A 175 15.99 -9.90 -12.90
N GLU A 176 15.20 -10.92 -13.15
CA GLU A 176 15.42 -11.88 -14.24
C GLU A 176 15.50 -11.23 -15.62
N LYS A 177 14.75 -10.15 -15.86
CA LYS A 177 14.69 -9.49 -17.16
C LYS A 177 15.71 -8.38 -17.33
N PHE A 178 16.02 -7.66 -16.27
CA PHE A 178 16.73 -6.38 -16.35
C PHE A 178 17.85 -6.24 -15.32
N GLY A 179 17.96 -7.15 -14.35
CA GLY A 179 18.98 -7.10 -13.31
C GLY A 179 20.39 -7.29 -13.86
N SER A 180 21.35 -6.66 -13.24
CA SER A 180 22.77 -6.76 -13.58
C SER A 180 23.64 -7.24 -12.42
N LEU A 181 23.22 -7.00 -11.18
CA LEU A 181 23.91 -7.49 -9.99
C LEU A 181 23.30 -8.82 -9.51
N PRO A 182 24.05 -9.64 -8.75
CA PRO A 182 23.51 -10.83 -8.12
C PRO A 182 22.31 -10.48 -7.23
N TRP A 183 21.27 -11.34 -7.26
CA TRP A 183 20.04 -11.14 -6.48
C TRP A 183 20.30 -10.95 -4.99
N GLU A 184 21.20 -11.75 -4.44
CA GLU A 184 21.55 -11.72 -3.02
C GLU A 184 22.06 -10.34 -2.60
N THR A 185 22.84 -9.69 -3.45
CA THR A 185 23.39 -8.34 -3.20
C THR A 185 22.29 -7.29 -3.03
N LEU A 186 21.15 -7.47 -3.70
CA LEU A 186 20.02 -6.53 -3.64
C LEU A 186 19.24 -6.64 -2.33
N LEU A 187 19.39 -7.72 -1.58
CA LEU A 187 18.71 -7.94 -0.30
C LEU A 187 19.62 -7.71 0.93
N GLU A 188 20.94 -7.58 0.74
CA GLU A 188 21.91 -7.44 1.84
C GLU A 188 21.55 -6.34 2.83
N ASP A 189 21.31 -5.12 2.33
CA ASP A 189 20.99 -3.97 3.16
C ASP A 189 19.64 -4.12 3.90
N ALA A 190 18.62 -4.66 3.21
CA ALA A 190 17.32 -4.94 3.82
C ALA A 190 17.44 -5.95 4.97
N ILE A 191 18.20 -7.04 4.75
CA ILE A 191 18.48 -8.05 5.79
C ILE A 191 19.24 -7.42 6.95
N TYR A 192 20.24 -6.56 6.66
CA TYR A 192 21.03 -5.87 7.67
C TYR A 192 20.16 -4.99 8.56
N TYR A 193 19.33 -4.11 7.97
CA TYR A 193 18.46 -3.23 8.75
C TYR A 193 17.35 -3.97 9.49
N ALA A 194 16.82 -5.05 8.94
CA ALA A 194 15.83 -5.87 9.64
C ALA A 194 16.43 -6.55 10.89
N ARG A 195 17.67 -7.05 10.79
CA ARG A 195 18.36 -7.79 11.85
C ARG A 195 18.98 -6.90 12.90
N ASN A 196 19.66 -5.85 12.50
CA ASN A 196 20.38 -4.96 13.41
C ASN A 196 19.54 -3.77 13.88
N GLY A 197 18.40 -3.58 13.21
CA GLY A 197 17.47 -2.49 13.49
C GLY A 197 17.86 -1.17 12.83
N PHE A 198 16.95 -0.24 12.91
CA PHE A 198 17.11 1.15 12.50
C PHE A 198 16.39 2.06 13.49
N GLU A 199 16.85 3.30 13.59
CA GLU A 199 16.26 4.29 14.47
C GLU A 199 14.85 4.67 14.03
N ILE A 200 13.90 4.65 14.97
CA ILE A 200 12.52 5.06 14.73
C ILE A 200 12.50 6.59 14.57
N THR A 201 12.15 7.06 13.38
CA THR A 201 11.98 8.50 13.10
C THR A 201 10.81 9.09 13.90
N ASP A 202 10.80 10.41 14.14
CA ASP A 202 9.70 11.09 14.84
C ASP A 202 8.36 10.79 14.16
N TYR A 203 8.32 10.88 12.83
CA TYR A 203 7.11 10.54 12.05
C TYR A 203 6.65 9.09 12.29
N MET A 204 7.57 8.14 12.30
CA MET A 204 7.23 6.75 12.57
C MET A 204 6.75 6.55 14.01
N ALA A 205 7.37 7.23 14.97
CA ALA A 205 6.96 7.21 16.37
C ALA A 205 5.50 7.65 16.52
N ASP A 206 5.12 8.76 15.87
CA ASP A 206 3.74 9.27 15.88
C ASP A 206 2.76 8.28 15.25
N VAL A 207 3.15 7.66 14.14
CA VAL A 207 2.33 6.61 13.49
C VAL A 207 2.15 5.40 14.41
N LEU A 208 3.21 4.88 15.00
CA LEU A 208 3.14 3.73 15.91
C LEU A 208 2.27 4.02 17.14
N TYR A 209 2.39 5.22 17.69
CA TYR A 209 1.54 5.69 18.79
C TYR A 209 0.08 5.78 18.39
N ALA A 210 -0.22 6.44 17.27
CA ALA A 210 -1.59 6.66 16.78
C ALA A 210 -2.32 5.33 16.40
N TYR A 211 -1.57 4.33 15.97
CA TYR A 211 -2.12 3.02 15.57
C TYR A 211 -1.98 1.93 16.63
N ASN A 212 -1.62 2.28 17.88
CA ASN A 212 -1.41 1.32 18.96
C ASN A 212 -2.51 0.25 19.07
N GLU A 213 -3.77 0.64 19.15
CA GLU A 213 -4.89 -0.29 19.27
C GLU A 213 -4.94 -1.32 18.15
N LYS A 214 -4.70 -0.90 16.91
CA LYS A 214 -4.71 -1.80 15.75
C LYS A 214 -3.48 -2.71 15.70
N LEU A 215 -2.32 -2.17 16.07
CA LEU A 215 -1.07 -2.92 16.09
C LEU A 215 -1.02 -3.95 17.23
N SER A 216 -1.74 -3.69 18.34
CA SER A 216 -1.84 -4.60 19.48
C SER A 216 -2.93 -5.68 19.32
N TYR A 217 -3.65 -5.69 18.20
CA TYR A 217 -4.69 -6.71 17.98
C TYR A 217 -4.12 -8.12 17.77
N PHE A 218 -2.97 -8.22 17.09
CA PHE A 218 -2.24 -9.47 16.91
C PHE A 218 -0.96 -9.44 17.74
N LYS A 219 -0.73 -10.47 18.54
CA LYS A 219 0.43 -10.55 19.46
C LYS A 219 1.78 -10.42 18.74
N GLU A 220 1.88 -11.00 17.55
CA GLU A 220 3.09 -10.94 16.71
C GLU A 220 3.37 -9.50 16.27
N THR A 221 2.33 -8.78 15.83
CA THR A 221 2.44 -7.37 15.45
C THR A 221 2.77 -6.49 16.64
N GLU A 222 2.07 -6.71 17.77
CA GLU A 222 2.31 -5.99 19.02
C GLU A 222 3.74 -6.17 19.51
N SER A 223 4.25 -7.39 19.53
CA SER A 223 5.60 -7.70 20.05
C SER A 223 6.71 -6.97 19.27
N ILE A 224 6.48 -6.68 17.99
CA ILE A 224 7.43 -5.98 17.12
C ILE A 224 7.22 -4.47 17.18
N PHE A 225 6.01 -4.02 16.83
CA PHE A 225 5.73 -2.61 16.60
C PHE A 225 5.33 -1.83 17.85
N GLN A 226 4.98 -2.50 18.95
CA GLN A 226 4.63 -1.89 20.22
C GLN A 226 5.62 -2.20 21.35
N SER A 227 6.77 -2.79 21.03
CA SER A 227 7.82 -3.16 21.99
C SER A 227 8.36 -1.97 22.80
N HIS A 228 8.21 -0.77 22.30
CA HIS A 228 8.65 0.48 22.94
C HIS A 228 7.50 1.40 23.37
N TYR A 229 6.24 0.93 23.29
CA TYR A 229 5.10 1.75 23.71
C TYR A 229 5.16 2.15 25.18
N PRO A 230 4.86 3.38 25.55
CA PRO A 230 4.45 4.52 24.68
C PRO A 230 5.62 5.39 24.17
N ASP A 231 6.85 5.08 24.48
CA ASP A 231 8.04 5.89 24.16
C ASP A 231 8.85 5.28 23.02
N PHE A 232 8.60 5.77 21.80
CA PHE A 232 9.26 5.29 20.58
C PHE A 232 10.46 6.13 20.15
N LYS A 233 10.63 7.36 20.70
CA LYS A 233 11.68 8.29 20.25
C LYS A 233 13.07 7.76 20.60
N ASN A 234 14.00 7.88 19.65
CA ASN A 234 15.37 7.38 19.78
C ASN A 234 15.47 5.88 20.11
N LYS A 235 14.44 5.12 19.77
CA LYS A 235 14.44 3.65 19.90
C LYS A 235 14.79 3.01 18.57
N THR A 236 15.23 1.76 18.65
CA THR A 236 15.59 0.96 17.48
C THR A 236 14.53 -0.09 17.24
N LEU A 237 13.99 -0.14 16.02
CA LEU A 237 13.07 -1.19 15.59
C LEU A 237 13.87 -2.35 14.99
N ILE A 238 13.72 -3.54 15.56
CA ILE A 238 14.34 -4.79 15.11
C ILE A 238 13.26 -5.76 14.65
N GLN A 239 13.46 -6.42 13.51
CA GLN A 239 12.49 -7.30 12.86
C GLN A 239 13.16 -8.63 12.49
N ASN A 240 13.54 -9.45 13.48
CA ASN A 240 14.31 -10.67 13.27
C ASN A 240 13.61 -11.68 12.33
N ASP A 241 12.29 -11.84 12.45
CA ASP A 241 11.54 -12.77 11.60
C ASP A 241 11.50 -12.31 10.15
N LEU A 242 11.37 -11.00 9.94
CA LEU A 242 11.49 -10.40 8.60
C LEU A 242 12.91 -10.59 8.04
N ALA A 243 13.95 -10.41 8.87
CA ALA A 243 15.34 -10.65 8.45
C ALA A 243 15.56 -12.11 8.00
N ASN A 244 14.98 -13.07 8.73
CA ASN A 244 15.06 -14.49 8.37
C ASN A 244 14.30 -14.78 7.08
N THR A 245 13.11 -14.22 6.91
CA THR A 245 12.31 -14.34 5.69
C THR A 245 13.04 -13.75 4.48
N LEU A 246 13.60 -12.54 4.62
CA LEU A 246 14.41 -11.91 3.57
C LEU A 246 15.66 -12.73 3.22
N LYS A 247 16.29 -13.36 4.20
CA LYS A 247 17.42 -14.27 3.98
C LYS A 247 17.01 -15.48 3.14
N ILE A 248 15.89 -16.12 3.46
CA ILE A 248 15.36 -17.26 2.68
C ILE A 248 15.06 -16.82 1.23
N ILE A 249 14.48 -15.64 1.04
CA ILE A 249 14.23 -15.07 -0.28
C ILE A 249 15.54 -14.77 -1.02
N SER A 250 16.54 -14.25 -0.32
CA SER A 250 17.87 -13.98 -0.90
C SER A 250 18.52 -15.26 -1.43
N GLU A 251 18.51 -16.34 -0.65
CA GLU A 251 19.15 -17.61 -0.98
C GLU A 251 18.39 -18.43 -2.04
N ASN A 252 17.07 -18.30 -2.13
CA ASN A 252 16.21 -19.16 -2.96
C ASN A 252 15.36 -18.39 -4.00
N GLY A 253 15.61 -17.10 -4.15
CA GLY A 253 14.85 -16.26 -5.08
C GLY A 253 13.35 -16.27 -4.79
N ARG A 254 12.56 -16.22 -5.86
CA ARG A 254 11.10 -16.25 -5.80
C ARG A 254 10.57 -17.46 -5.02
N ASP A 255 11.18 -18.61 -5.20
CA ASP A 255 10.70 -19.86 -4.58
C ASP A 255 10.89 -19.86 -3.06
N GLY A 256 11.83 -19.09 -2.52
CA GLY A 256 12.00 -18.87 -1.08
C GLY A 256 10.79 -18.26 -0.39
N PHE A 257 9.92 -17.58 -1.14
CA PHE A 257 8.68 -17.00 -0.59
C PHE A 257 7.43 -17.81 -0.93
N TYR A 258 7.35 -18.36 -2.15
CA TYR A 258 6.14 -19.00 -2.64
C TYR A 258 6.14 -20.52 -2.50
N LYS A 259 7.22 -21.12 -1.97
CA LYS A 259 7.33 -22.57 -1.67
C LYS A 259 7.94 -22.78 -0.29
N GLY A 260 7.73 -23.97 0.27
CA GLY A 260 8.28 -24.37 1.57
C GLY A 260 7.76 -23.55 2.74
N GLU A 261 8.62 -23.34 3.74
CA GLU A 261 8.24 -22.86 5.08
C GLU A 261 7.42 -21.55 5.07
N ILE A 262 7.84 -20.56 4.29
CA ILE A 262 7.16 -19.24 4.28
C ILE A 262 5.76 -19.38 3.66
N ALA A 263 5.67 -20.06 2.52
CA ALA A 263 4.38 -20.30 1.85
C ALA A 263 3.43 -21.13 2.72
N GLU A 264 3.94 -22.14 3.41
CA GLU A 264 3.16 -23.00 4.31
C GLU A 264 2.62 -22.20 5.50
N LYS A 265 3.45 -21.36 6.13
CA LYS A 265 3.02 -20.48 7.23
C LYS A 265 1.93 -19.49 6.78
N ILE A 266 2.09 -18.87 5.61
CA ILE A 266 1.08 -17.91 5.09
C ILE A 266 -0.22 -18.63 4.75
N SER A 267 -0.16 -19.84 4.17
CA SER A 267 -1.36 -20.56 3.73
C SER A 267 -2.10 -21.25 4.86
N SER A 268 -1.46 -21.47 6.01
CA SER A 268 -2.06 -22.10 7.20
C SER A 268 -2.63 -21.09 8.21
N ALA A 269 -2.33 -19.82 8.08
CA ALA A 269 -2.84 -18.75 8.93
C ALA A 269 -4.24 -18.30 8.51
#